data_8ffee5609ea26524ff684158dec96dae
#
_entry.id   8ffee5609ea26524ff684158dec96dae
#
_cell.length_a   1.000
_cell.length_b   1.000
_cell.length_c   1.000
_cell.angle_alpha   90.00
_cell.angle_beta   90.00
_cell.angle_gamma   90.00
#
_symmetry.space_group_name_H-M   'P 1'
#
loop_
_entity.id
_entity.type
_entity.pdbx_description
1 polymer ?
#
loop_
_entity_poly.entity_id
_entity_poly.type
_entity_poly.pdbx_seq_one_letter_code
_entity_poly.pdbx_strand_id
1 'polypeptide(L)'
;VKGLAELEYSFHKKKEYANEFPIHSLKLRYLSDVNQYGQHYLYTSQDNVFLALKRQKDDRIGYQRKAELTYTNEFHSGFSFQVTTRLRKDESSHLIPFIRQDKDKSFVKSISTSELELKLRYAPNEKFFQTQWNRFPVSLDAPVFTLTHTMAAKGVLGGDYTYHYTEAGFQKRFWFSAFGYTDVILKAGKVWNKVPFPLLIIPNANLSYTIQPESYSLMNAMEFMNDEYDSWDVTYF
;
A
#
# COMPACT_ATOMS: atom_id res chain seq x y z
N VAL A 1 -18.87 5.54 10.22
CA VAL A 1 -18.45 6.93 10.02
C VAL A 1 -17.08 6.93 9.37
N LYS A 2 -16.96 7.55 8.19
CA LYS A 2 -15.68 7.75 7.50
C LYS A 2 -14.99 8.97 8.13
N GLY A 3 -13.73 8.85 8.48
CA GLY A 3 -12.94 9.93 9.07
C GLY A 3 -11.47 9.78 8.77
N LEU A 4 -10.82 10.88 8.37
CA LEU A 4 -9.37 11.00 8.18
C LEU A 4 -8.90 12.22 8.96
N ALA A 5 -7.89 12.03 9.79
CA ALA A 5 -7.13 13.10 10.43
C ALA A 5 -5.64 12.88 10.17
N GLU A 6 -4.95 13.93 9.78
CA GLU A 6 -3.54 13.88 9.43
C GLU A 6 -2.82 15.10 9.96
N LEU A 7 -1.67 14.89 10.61
CA LEU A 7 -0.78 15.92 11.11
C LEU A 7 0.63 15.58 10.68
N GLU A 8 1.34 16.51 10.04
CA GLU A 8 2.71 16.33 9.61
C GLU A 8 3.60 17.45 10.15
N TYR A 9 4.73 17.05 10.72
CA TYR A 9 5.78 17.95 11.18
C TYR A 9 7.04 17.76 10.33
N SER A 10 7.50 18.83 9.67
CA SER A 10 8.74 18.83 8.89
C SER A 10 9.90 19.36 9.74
N PHE A 11 11.02 18.62 9.77
CA PHE A 11 12.23 19.02 10.46
C PHE A 11 13.07 20.05 9.70
N HIS A 12 12.74 20.32 8.43
CA HIS A 12 13.42 21.34 7.63
C HIS A 12 12.81 22.73 7.85
N LYS A 13 13.63 23.70 8.30
CA LYS A 13 13.19 25.04 8.73
C LYS A 13 12.79 26.00 7.58
N LYS A 14 13.12 25.71 6.32
CA LYS A 14 12.94 26.64 5.18
C LYS A 14 12.38 25.96 3.94
N LYS A 15 11.36 25.13 4.11
CA LYS A 15 10.65 24.56 2.95
C LYS A 15 9.38 25.33 2.69
N GLU A 16 9.12 25.58 1.44
CA GLU A 16 7.88 26.22 0.98
C GLU A 16 6.71 25.23 1.08
N TYR A 17 6.99 23.94 0.83
CA TYR A 17 5.99 22.86 0.87
C TYR A 17 6.44 21.68 1.72
N ALA A 18 5.50 21.01 2.40
CA ALA A 18 5.79 19.86 3.26
C ALA A 18 6.37 18.64 2.50
N ASN A 19 6.00 18.48 1.24
CA ASN A 19 6.44 17.38 0.35
C ASN A 19 7.66 17.72 -0.51
N GLU A 20 8.35 18.85 -0.23
CA GLU A 20 9.54 19.25 -0.94
C GLU A 20 10.72 18.32 -0.68
N PHE A 21 11.44 17.97 -1.75
CA PHE A 21 12.62 17.10 -1.66
C PHE A 21 13.85 17.83 -1.09
N PRO A 22 14.65 17.19 -0.23
CA PRO A 22 14.45 15.91 0.43
C PRO A 22 13.45 16.01 1.59
N ILE A 23 12.57 15.01 1.75
CA ILE A 23 11.62 14.97 2.87
C ILE A 23 12.35 14.53 4.14
N HIS A 24 12.10 15.25 5.24
CA HIS A 24 12.47 14.86 6.59
C HIS A 24 11.33 15.25 7.51
N SER A 25 10.42 14.31 7.75
CA SER A 25 9.18 14.60 8.46
C SER A 25 8.72 13.47 9.38
N LEU A 26 7.87 13.83 10.33
CA LEU A 26 7.12 12.93 11.19
C LEU A 26 5.63 13.17 10.93
N LYS A 27 4.91 12.13 10.56
CA LYS A 27 3.49 12.17 10.18
C LYS A 27 2.65 11.29 11.08
N LEU A 28 1.64 11.85 11.69
CA LEU A 28 0.60 11.13 12.43
C LEU A 28 -0.66 11.10 11.58
N ARG A 29 -1.23 9.91 11.38
CA ARG A 29 -2.44 9.71 10.60
C ARG A 29 -3.40 8.81 11.34
N TYR A 30 -4.67 9.21 11.39
CA TYR A 30 -5.77 8.37 11.85
C TYR A 30 -6.78 8.21 10.72
N LEU A 31 -7.14 6.97 10.42
CA LEU A 31 -8.12 6.62 9.40
C LEU A 31 -9.19 5.73 10.01
N SER A 32 -10.46 6.08 9.79
CA SER A 32 -11.61 5.20 10.03
C SER A 32 -12.40 5.16 8.74
N ASP A 33 -12.42 4.01 8.05
CA ASP A 33 -13.04 3.89 6.73
C ASP A 33 -13.54 2.48 6.46
N VAL A 34 -14.21 2.35 5.34
CA VAL A 34 -14.57 1.09 4.72
C VAL A 34 -13.34 0.54 4.01
N ASN A 35 -13.01 -0.72 4.24
CA ASN A 35 -11.95 -1.42 3.54
C ASN A 35 -12.56 -2.35 2.48
N GLN A 36 -12.16 -2.15 1.24
CA GLN A 36 -12.51 -3.03 0.11
C GLN A 36 -11.37 -4.02 -0.08
N TYR A 37 -11.58 -5.28 0.31
CA TYR A 37 -10.56 -6.30 0.18
C TYR A 37 -10.29 -6.66 -1.28
N GLY A 38 -9.00 -6.63 -1.66
CA GLY A 38 -8.56 -6.91 -3.03
C GLY A 38 -8.83 -5.80 -4.03
N GLN A 39 -9.10 -4.57 -3.56
CA GLN A 39 -9.18 -3.39 -4.40
C GLN A 39 -8.43 -2.23 -3.75
N HIS A 40 -7.37 -1.76 -4.39
CA HIS A 40 -6.55 -0.65 -3.94
C HIS A 40 -6.40 0.39 -5.04
N TYR A 41 -6.65 1.65 -4.69
CA TYR A 41 -6.46 2.79 -5.59
C TYR A 41 -5.10 3.42 -5.32
N LEU A 42 -4.13 3.20 -6.21
CA LEU A 42 -2.76 3.67 -6.03
C LEU A 42 -2.57 5.12 -6.51
N TYR A 43 -3.25 5.50 -7.60
CA TYR A 43 -3.03 6.77 -8.28
C TYR A 43 -4.27 7.64 -8.41
N THR A 44 -5.43 7.14 -8.00
CA THR A 44 -6.71 7.85 -8.12
C THR A 44 -7.45 7.87 -6.78
N SER A 45 -8.20 8.95 -6.53
CA SER A 45 -9.10 9.03 -5.39
C SER A 45 -10.22 8.01 -5.51
N GLN A 46 -10.66 7.40 -4.42
CA GLN A 46 -11.83 6.51 -4.37
C GLN A 46 -13.12 7.21 -4.84
N ASP A 47 -13.18 8.53 -4.71
CA ASP A 47 -14.34 9.34 -5.07
C ASP A 47 -14.35 9.74 -6.56
N ASN A 48 -13.47 9.18 -7.39
CA ASN A 48 -13.47 9.44 -8.83
C ASN A 48 -14.71 8.83 -9.49
N VAL A 49 -15.47 9.66 -10.21
CA VAL A 49 -16.73 9.27 -10.88
C VAL A 49 -16.53 8.09 -11.83
N PHE A 50 -15.41 8.03 -12.55
CA PHE A 50 -15.11 6.92 -13.46
C PHE A 50 -14.86 5.58 -12.74
N LEU A 51 -14.42 5.62 -11.47
CA LEU A 51 -14.26 4.44 -10.64
C LEU A 51 -15.59 3.94 -10.06
N ALA A 52 -16.63 4.79 -10.05
CA ALA A 52 -17.97 4.40 -9.66
C ALA A 52 -18.64 3.49 -10.70
N LEU A 53 -18.19 3.55 -11.96
CA LEU A 53 -18.65 2.66 -13.02
C LEU A 53 -17.96 1.30 -12.88
N LYS A 54 -18.57 0.40 -12.11
CA LYS A 54 -18.04 -0.94 -11.84
C LYS A 54 -18.66 -2.00 -12.73
N ARG A 55 -17.83 -2.93 -13.18
CA ARG A 55 -18.25 -4.11 -13.96
C ARG A 55 -18.87 -5.22 -13.09
N GLN A 56 -18.65 -5.18 -11.79
CA GLN A 56 -19.14 -6.15 -10.81
C GLN A 56 -19.61 -5.46 -9.53
N LYS A 57 -20.45 -6.17 -8.77
CA LYS A 57 -20.85 -5.73 -7.43
C LYS A 57 -19.64 -5.74 -6.50
N ASP A 58 -19.54 -4.68 -5.72
CA ASP A 58 -18.53 -4.54 -4.69
C ASP A 58 -19.13 -5.00 -3.36
N ASP A 59 -19.00 -6.28 -3.07
CA ASP A 59 -19.52 -6.93 -1.86
C ASP A 59 -18.43 -7.39 -0.90
N ARG A 60 -17.14 -7.12 -1.23
CA ARG A 60 -15.99 -7.50 -0.41
C ARG A 60 -15.58 -6.38 0.55
N ILE A 61 -16.53 -5.97 1.39
CA ILE A 61 -16.43 -4.77 2.23
C ILE A 61 -16.31 -5.16 3.71
N GLY A 62 -15.28 -4.64 4.37
CA GLY A 62 -15.10 -4.63 5.82
C GLY A 62 -14.95 -3.22 6.35
N TYR A 63 -14.79 -3.07 7.66
CA TYR A 63 -14.46 -1.80 8.29
C TYR A 63 -13.04 -1.83 8.82
N GLN A 64 -12.35 -0.70 8.70
CA GLN A 64 -10.96 -0.62 9.13
C GLN A 64 -10.71 0.69 9.87
N ARG A 65 -9.97 0.58 10.98
CA ARG A 65 -9.41 1.72 11.71
C ARG A 65 -7.91 1.56 11.76
N LYS A 66 -7.21 2.63 11.43
CA LYS A 66 -5.74 2.68 11.46
C LYS A 66 -5.29 3.94 12.20
N ALA A 67 -4.31 3.79 13.06
CA ALA A 67 -3.51 4.88 13.59
C ALA A 67 -2.06 4.62 13.20
N GLU A 68 -1.43 5.56 12.50
CA GLU A 68 -0.10 5.41 11.92
C GLU A 68 0.79 6.58 12.35
N LEU A 69 1.98 6.27 12.83
CA LEU A 69 3.05 7.25 13.06
C LEU A 69 4.20 6.90 12.13
N THR A 70 4.50 7.78 11.19
CA THR A 70 5.46 7.58 10.13
C THR A 70 6.58 8.60 10.22
N TYR A 71 7.82 8.12 10.34
CA TYR A 71 9.02 8.92 10.18
C TYR A 71 9.63 8.67 8.81
N THR A 72 9.84 9.73 8.03
CA THR A 72 10.42 9.67 6.68
C THR A 72 11.68 10.51 6.62
N ASN A 73 12.73 9.96 6.03
CA ASN A 73 13.96 10.69 5.73
C ASN A 73 14.47 10.35 4.33
N GLU A 74 14.65 11.37 3.49
CA GLU A 74 15.19 11.29 2.14
C GLU A 74 16.56 11.94 2.07
N PHE A 75 17.44 11.38 1.23
CA PHE A 75 18.78 11.88 1.01
C PHE A 75 18.99 12.26 -0.47
N HIS A 76 19.84 13.23 -0.73
CA HIS A 76 20.19 13.64 -2.11
C HIS A 76 20.85 12.53 -2.94
N SER A 77 21.36 11.47 -2.31
CA SER A 77 21.88 10.29 -3.01
C SER A 77 20.82 9.44 -3.72
N GLY A 78 19.54 9.78 -3.56
CA GLY A 78 18.42 8.96 -4.03
C GLY A 78 18.01 7.83 -3.07
N PHE A 79 18.70 7.69 -1.94
CA PHE A 79 18.29 6.78 -0.87
C PHE A 79 17.25 7.45 0.03
N SER A 80 16.26 6.69 0.46
CA SER A 80 15.32 7.11 1.49
C SER A 80 14.89 5.93 2.35
N PHE A 81 14.54 6.22 3.60
CA PHE A 81 13.92 5.24 4.47
C PHE A 81 12.71 5.82 5.18
N GLN A 82 11.77 4.94 5.49
CA GLN A 82 10.56 5.25 6.20
C GLN A 82 10.34 4.20 7.28
N VAL A 83 10.07 4.66 8.50
CA VAL A 83 9.70 3.80 9.62
C VAL A 83 8.28 4.15 10.01
N THR A 84 7.38 3.18 9.97
CA THR A 84 5.96 3.36 10.32
C THR A 84 5.58 2.42 11.46
N THR A 85 5.07 2.99 12.53
CA THR A 85 4.35 2.22 13.56
C THR A 85 2.86 2.33 13.25
N ARG A 86 2.17 1.18 13.17
CA ARG A 86 0.76 1.12 12.79
C ARG A 86 -0.03 0.29 13.80
N LEU A 87 -1.12 0.85 14.28
CA LEU A 87 -2.18 0.15 15.00
C LEU A 87 -3.35 0.00 14.04
N ARG A 88 -3.69 -1.23 13.70
CA ARG A 88 -4.74 -1.55 12.74
C ARG A 88 -5.79 -2.42 13.41
N LYS A 89 -7.05 -2.10 13.15
CA LYS A 89 -8.19 -2.91 13.55
C LYS A 89 -9.11 -3.12 12.36
N ASP A 90 -9.25 -4.37 11.94
CA ASP A 90 -10.19 -4.79 10.91
C ASP A 90 -11.43 -5.38 11.59
N GLU A 91 -12.61 -4.88 11.24
CA GLU A 91 -13.87 -5.35 11.79
C GLU A 91 -14.64 -6.13 10.72
N SER A 92 -15.20 -7.26 11.12
CA SER A 92 -16.05 -8.08 10.24
C SER A 92 -17.31 -7.31 9.84
N SER A 93 -17.81 -7.59 8.64
CA SER A 93 -19.12 -7.13 8.18
C SER A 93 -20.04 -8.33 7.94
N HIS A 94 -21.33 -8.06 7.70
CA HIS A 94 -22.27 -9.12 7.28
C HIS A 94 -21.91 -9.71 5.91
N LEU A 95 -21.19 -8.96 5.07
CA LEU A 95 -20.71 -9.41 3.75
C LEU A 95 -19.45 -10.28 3.87
N ILE A 96 -18.58 -9.99 4.86
CA ILE A 96 -17.34 -10.74 5.12
C ILE A 96 -17.25 -11.05 6.61
N PRO A 97 -17.89 -12.13 7.08
CA PRO A 97 -17.77 -12.56 8.45
C PRO A 97 -16.39 -13.18 8.70
N PHE A 98 -15.77 -12.86 9.83
CA PHE A 98 -14.55 -13.53 10.27
C PHE A 98 -14.94 -14.77 11.07
N ILE A 99 -14.55 -15.94 10.57
CA ILE A 99 -14.88 -17.23 11.21
C ILE A 99 -13.56 -17.93 11.55
N ARG A 100 -13.40 -18.29 12.82
CA ARG A 100 -12.26 -19.09 13.25
C ARG A 100 -12.49 -20.54 12.83
N GLN A 101 -11.45 -21.18 12.29
CA GLN A 101 -11.49 -22.59 11.87
C GLN A 101 -11.30 -23.56 13.06
N ASP A 102 -11.85 -23.21 14.22
CA ASP A 102 -11.92 -24.11 15.35
C ASP A 102 -13.11 -25.08 15.23
N LYS A 103 -13.16 -26.12 16.07
CA LYS A 103 -14.26 -27.10 16.10
C LYS A 103 -15.65 -26.44 16.21
N ASP A 104 -15.73 -25.31 16.91
CA ASP A 104 -16.98 -24.57 17.17
C ASP A 104 -17.28 -23.47 16.14
N LYS A 105 -16.43 -23.26 15.12
CA LYS A 105 -16.58 -22.22 14.07
C LYS A 105 -17.01 -20.87 14.63
N SER A 106 -16.35 -20.41 15.68
CA SER A 106 -16.70 -19.17 16.38
C SER A 106 -16.52 -17.92 15.52
N PHE A 107 -17.48 -17.00 15.62
CA PHE A 107 -17.36 -15.70 14.95
C PHE A 107 -16.37 -14.79 15.69
N VAL A 108 -15.48 -14.14 14.92
CA VAL A 108 -14.54 -13.14 15.41
C VAL A 108 -15.02 -11.76 14.96
N LYS A 109 -15.30 -10.89 15.90
CA LYS A 109 -15.83 -9.54 15.60
C LYS A 109 -14.79 -8.64 14.94
N SER A 110 -13.55 -8.73 15.37
CA SER A 110 -12.46 -7.90 14.86
C SER A 110 -11.11 -8.56 15.05
N ILE A 111 -10.16 -8.16 14.22
CA ILE A 111 -8.74 -8.54 14.28
C ILE A 111 -7.95 -7.26 14.47
N SER A 112 -7.09 -7.24 15.49
CA SER A 112 -6.20 -6.11 15.77
C SER A 112 -4.75 -6.50 15.50
N THR A 113 -3.98 -5.59 14.90
CA THR A 113 -2.54 -5.76 14.72
C THR A 113 -1.78 -4.53 15.20
N SER A 114 -0.61 -4.77 15.78
CA SER A 114 0.38 -3.75 16.11
C SER A 114 1.62 -4.03 15.29
N GLU A 115 1.92 -3.14 14.35
CA GLU A 115 2.89 -3.34 13.28
C GLU A 115 3.99 -2.30 13.36
N LEU A 116 5.21 -2.74 13.06
CA LEU A 116 6.37 -1.88 12.77
C LEU A 116 6.83 -2.20 11.36
N GLU A 117 6.81 -1.20 10.48
CA GLU A 117 7.22 -1.31 9.09
C GLU A 117 8.47 -0.48 8.83
N LEU A 118 9.46 -1.09 8.19
CA LEU A 118 10.62 -0.42 7.62
C LEU A 118 10.52 -0.50 6.10
N LYS A 119 10.50 0.66 5.44
CA LYS A 119 10.56 0.76 3.98
C LYS A 119 11.84 1.46 3.57
N LEU A 120 12.62 0.82 2.74
CA LEU A 120 13.82 1.35 2.11
C LEU A 120 13.52 1.59 0.63
N ARG A 121 13.98 2.72 0.10
CA ARG A 121 13.87 3.06 -1.31
C ARG A 121 15.19 3.63 -1.79
N TYR A 122 15.64 3.14 -2.95
CA TYR A 122 16.83 3.65 -3.62
C TYR A 122 16.51 3.96 -5.08
N ALA A 123 16.61 5.22 -5.47
CA ALA A 123 16.34 5.72 -6.80
C ALA A 123 17.43 6.72 -7.22
N PRO A 124 18.60 6.24 -7.67
CA PRO A 124 19.71 7.10 -8.04
C PRO A 124 19.35 7.96 -9.26
N ASN A 125 19.72 9.23 -9.23
CA ASN A 125 19.52 10.20 -10.31
C ASN A 125 18.04 10.47 -10.67
N GLU A 126 17.10 10.11 -9.81
CA GLU A 126 15.69 10.46 -9.98
C GLU A 126 15.51 11.98 -9.91
N LYS A 127 14.81 12.54 -10.88
CA LYS A 127 14.46 13.97 -10.94
C LYS A 127 12.97 14.13 -10.74
N PHE A 128 12.59 15.16 -9.98
CA PHE A 128 11.20 15.44 -9.65
C PHE A 128 10.76 16.78 -10.23
N PHE A 129 9.50 16.81 -10.66
CA PHE A 129 8.75 18.04 -10.83
C PHE A 129 7.90 18.23 -9.55
N GLN A 130 8.10 19.36 -8.89
CA GLN A 130 7.47 19.69 -7.62
C GLN A 130 6.39 20.75 -7.81
N THR A 131 5.19 20.46 -7.32
CA THR A 131 4.10 21.42 -7.15
C THR A 131 3.78 21.61 -5.69
N GLN A 132 2.93 22.57 -5.35
CA GLN A 132 2.47 22.80 -3.97
C GLN A 132 1.88 21.52 -3.32
N TRP A 133 1.18 20.69 -4.09
CA TRP A 133 0.43 19.55 -3.57
C TRP A 133 1.06 18.20 -3.93
N ASN A 134 1.75 18.13 -5.05
CA ASN A 134 2.23 16.86 -5.60
C ASN A 134 3.67 16.94 -6.07
N ARG A 135 4.34 15.81 -6.00
CA ARG A 135 5.68 15.58 -6.53
C ARG A 135 5.61 14.43 -7.53
N PHE A 136 6.04 14.68 -8.77
CA PHE A 136 6.03 13.70 -9.83
C PHE A 136 7.46 13.43 -10.32
N PRO A 137 7.85 12.17 -10.53
CA PRO A 137 9.12 11.87 -11.17
C PRO A 137 9.09 12.35 -12.63
N VAL A 138 10.12 13.11 -13.04
CA VAL A 138 10.28 13.59 -14.43
C VAL A 138 10.99 12.56 -15.27
N SER A 139 12.00 11.87 -14.70
CA SER A 139 12.72 10.82 -15.39
C SER A 139 12.29 9.46 -14.83
N LEU A 140 11.54 8.69 -15.62
CA LEU A 140 11.12 7.34 -15.27
C LEU A 140 12.16 6.27 -15.67
N ASP A 141 13.25 6.65 -16.29
CA ASP A 141 14.39 5.80 -16.67
C ASP A 141 15.37 5.54 -15.52
N ALA A 142 15.31 6.34 -14.44
CA ALA A 142 16.03 6.03 -13.21
C ALA A 142 15.48 4.73 -12.59
N PRO A 143 16.34 3.74 -12.28
CA PRO A 143 15.88 2.53 -11.61
C PRO A 143 15.44 2.86 -10.18
N VAL A 144 14.32 2.29 -9.77
CA VAL A 144 13.79 2.41 -8.41
C VAL A 144 13.78 1.03 -7.77
N PHE A 145 14.48 0.90 -6.65
CA PHE A 145 14.47 -0.30 -5.81
C PHE A 145 13.72 0.00 -4.53
N THR A 146 12.84 -0.90 -4.13
CA THR A 146 12.11 -0.82 -2.87
C THR A 146 12.24 -2.11 -2.08
N LEU A 147 12.38 -2.00 -0.78
CA LEU A 147 12.32 -3.12 0.16
C LEU A 147 11.50 -2.69 1.36
N THR A 148 10.43 -3.42 1.62
CA THR A 148 9.55 -3.19 2.75
C THR A 148 9.56 -4.43 3.64
N HIS A 149 9.75 -4.23 4.94
CA HIS A 149 9.63 -5.30 5.93
C HIS A 149 8.72 -4.84 7.05
N THR A 150 7.63 -5.59 7.26
CA THR A 150 6.65 -5.35 8.33
C THR A 150 6.74 -6.46 9.36
N MET A 151 6.81 -6.08 10.62
CA MET A 151 6.77 -6.98 11.78
C MET A 151 5.55 -6.65 12.62
N ALA A 152 4.80 -7.66 13.01
CA ALA A 152 3.71 -7.53 13.98
C ALA A 152 3.95 -8.43 15.18
N ALA A 153 3.63 -7.95 16.36
CA ALA A 153 3.83 -8.68 17.61
C ALA A 153 2.51 -8.86 18.38
N LYS A 154 2.21 -10.10 18.73
CA LYS A 154 1.07 -10.43 19.57
C LYS A 154 1.26 -9.90 21.00
N GLY A 155 0.21 -9.32 21.58
CA GLY A 155 0.21 -8.78 22.94
C GLY A 155 0.79 -7.37 23.06
N VAL A 156 1.45 -6.84 22.04
CA VAL A 156 1.94 -5.46 22.03
C VAL A 156 0.79 -4.54 21.60
N LEU A 157 0.47 -3.53 22.39
CA LEU A 157 -0.59 -2.53 22.13
C LEU A 157 -1.92 -3.14 21.62
N GLY A 158 -2.26 -4.34 22.09
CA GLY A 158 -3.50 -5.02 21.71
C GLY A 158 -3.45 -5.81 20.41
N GLY A 159 -2.27 -6.12 19.89
CA GLY A 159 -2.10 -6.98 18.71
C GLY A 159 -2.49 -8.44 19.00
N ASP A 160 -3.27 -9.05 18.10
CA ASP A 160 -3.75 -10.43 18.22
C ASP A 160 -2.79 -11.44 17.58
N TYR A 161 -1.95 -11.01 16.64
CA TYR A 161 -1.12 -11.88 15.80
C TYR A 161 0.33 -11.44 15.77
N THR A 162 1.23 -12.43 15.64
CA THR A 162 2.65 -12.22 15.31
C THR A 162 2.87 -12.67 13.88
N TYR A 163 3.40 -11.78 13.04
CA TYR A 163 3.77 -12.12 11.68
C TYR A 163 4.88 -11.22 11.14
N HIS A 164 5.50 -11.67 10.08
CA HIS A 164 6.47 -10.94 9.30
C HIS A 164 6.03 -10.92 7.84
N TYR A 165 6.10 -9.77 7.21
CA TYR A 165 5.85 -9.59 5.78
C TYR A 165 7.04 -8.89 5.16
N THR A 166 7.55 -9.41 4.05
CA THR A 166 8.63 -8.79 3.29
C THR A 166 8.19 -8.61 1.86
N GLU A 167 8.43 -7.43 1.28
CA GLU A 167 8.17 -7.14 -0.12
C GLU A 167 9.38 -6.45 -0.73
N ALA A 168 9.82 -6.92 -1.89
CA ALA A 168 10.85 -6.29 -2.70
C ALA A 168 10.22 -5.82 -4.02
N GLY A 169 10.64 -4.66 -4.51
CA GLY A 169 10.15 -4.10 -5.76
C GLY A 169 11.28 -3.50 -6.60
N PHE A 170 11.12 -3.59 -7.90
CA PHE A 170 11.98 -2.95 -8.88
C PHE A 170 11.13 -2.30 -9.96
N GLN A 171 11.46 -1.07 -10.33
CA GLN A 171 10.79 -0.34 -11.40
C GLN A 171 11.82 0.37 -12.27
N LYS A 172 11.66 0.29 -13.61
CA LYS A 172 12.51 1.01 -14.55
C LYS A 172 11.83 1.16 -15.91
N ARG A 173 12.05 2.30 -16.57
CA ARG A 173 11.77 2.52 -17.99
C ARG A 173 12.99 2.20 -18.84
N PHE A 174 12.78 1.44 -19.91
CA PHE A 174 13.78 1.11 -20.91
C PHE A 174 13.40 1.79 -22.23
N TRP A 175 14.30 2.61 -22.77
CA TRP A 175 14.12 3.29 -24.04
C TRP A 175 14.72 2.48 -25.18
N PHE A 176 13.96 2.33 -26.26
CA PHE A 176 14.39 1.64 -27.48
C PHE A 176 14.57 2.59 -28.65
N SER A 177 15.04 3.81 -28.39
CA SER A 177 15.26 4.86 -29.38
C SER A 177 13.99 5.19 -30.17
N ALA A 178 13.99 5.03 -31.50
CA ALA A 178 12.84 5.30 -32.37
C ALA A 178 11.65 4.32 -32.17
N PHE A 179 11.87 3.21 -31.48
CA PHE A 179 10.85 2.17 -31.26
C PHE A 179 10.03 2.36 -29.98
N GLY A 180 10.22 3.49 -29.27
CA GLY A 180 9.44 3.78 -28.05
C GLY A 180 10.13 3.36 -26.77
N TYR A 181 9.35 2.97 -25.76
CA TYR A 181 9.87 2.56 -24.45
C TYR A 181 9.01 1.47 -23.82
N THR A 182 9.60 0.77 -22.85
CA THR A 182 8.91 -0.21 -22.02
C THR A 182 9.07 0.15 -20.56
N ASP A 183 7.96 0.23 -19.84
CA ASP A 183 7.92 0.32 -18.40
C ASP A 183 7.87 -1.09 -17.81
N VAL A 184 8.78 -1.38 -16.89
CA VAL A 184 8.87 -2.66 -16.20
C VAL A 184 8.72 -2.43 -14.71
N ILE A 185 7.75 -3.09 -14.08
CA ILE A 185 7.54 -3.12 -12.64
C ILE A 185 7.55 -4.58 -12.20
N LEU A 186 8.46 -4.92 -11.30
CA LEU A 186 8.57 -6.26 -10.71
C LEU A 186 8.36 -6.14 -9.21
N LYS A 187 7.54 -7.01 -8.63
CA LYS A 187 7.34 -7.09 -7.19
C LYS A 187 7.32 -8.54 -6.74
N ALA A 188 7.90 -8.82 -5.60
CA ALA A 188 7.80 -10.10 -4.92
C ALA A 188 7.58 -9.87 -3.43
N GLY A 189 6.67 -10.65 -2.84
CA GLY A 189 6.34 -10.51 -1.43
C GLY A 189 6.02 -11.83 -0.76
N LYS A 190 6.29 -11.90 0.55
CA LYS A 190 6.04 -13.10 1.36
C LYS A 190 5.63 -12.76 2.77
N VAL A 191 4.56 -13.40 3.23
CA VAL A 191 4.17 -13.50 4.64
C VAL A 191 4.77 -14.76 5.23
N TRP A 192 5.65 -14.62 6.21
CA TRP A 192 6.46 -15.73 6.75
C TRP A 192 5.71 -16.60 7.78
N ASN A 193 4.59 -16.10 8.31
CA ASN A 193 3.84 -16.77 9.37
C ASN A 193 2.42 -17.11 8.90
N LYS A 194 1.79 -18.05 9.55
CA LYS A 194 0.35 -18.32 9.36
C LYS A 194 -0.48 -17.19 9.94
N VAL A 195 -1.29 -16.55 9.11
CA VAL A 195 -2.12 -15.42 9.46
C VAL A 195 -3.57 -15.63 9.00
N PRO A 196 -4.55 -14.96 9.61
CA PRO A 196 -5.91 -14.96 9.11
C PRO A 196 -6.00 -14.22 7.76
N PHE A 197 -7.04 -14.52 6.98
CA PHE A 197 -7.19 -14.02 5.61
C PHE A 197 -7.09 -12.49 5.45
N PRO A 198 -7.53 -11.62 6.40
CA PRO A 198 -7.38 -10.18 6.24
C PRO A 198 -5.93 -9.68 6.28
N LEU A 199 -5.00 -10.53 6.69
CA LEU A 199 -3.56 -10.25 6.75
C LEU A 199 -2.78 -10.95 5.62
N LEU A 200 -3.45 -11.76 4.78
CA LEU A 200 -2.87 -12.34 3.58
C LEU A 200 -2.71 -11.30 2.47
N ILE A 201 -1.88 -11.61 1.51
CA ILE A 201 -1.68 -10.79 0.31
C ILE A 201 -2.87 -11.05 -0.62
N ILE A 202 -3.61 -10.00 -0.91
CA ILE A 202 -4.75 -10.04 -1.82
C ILE A 202 -4.37 -9.17 -3.02
N PRO A 203 -4.22 -9.76 -4.22
CA PRO A 203 -3.90 -9.00 -5.43
C PRO A 203 -4.94 -7.92 -5.74
N ASN A 204 -4.49 -6.82 -6.35
CA ASN A 204 -5.35 -5.69 -6.67
C ASN A 204 -6.21 -5.98 -7.91
N ALA A 205 -7.49 -6.22 -7.72
CA ALA A 205 -8.45 -6.42 -8.81
C ALA A 205 -8.99 -5.09 -9.32
N ASN A 206 -8.96 -4.87 -10.63
CA ASN A 206 -9.63 -3.74 -11.24
C ASN A 206 -11.11 -4.07 -11.50
N LEU A 207 -12.00 -3.59 -10.66
CA LEU A 207 -13.45 -3.78 -10.81
C LEU A 207 -14.11 -2.66 -11.63
N SER A 208 -13.37 -1.63 -12.05
CA SER A 208 -13.90 -0.54 -12.88
C SER A 208 -13.71 -0.81 -14.36
N TYR A 209 -14.39 -0.02 -15.20
CA TYR A 209 -14.14 0.00 -16.65
C TYR A 209 -12.94 0.87 -17.03
N THR A 210 -12.36 1.59 -16.06
CA THR A 210 -11.16 2.41 -16.27
C THR A 210 -9.91 1.59 -16.03
N ILE A 211 -8.91 1.74 -16.88
CA ILE A 211 -7.60 1.10 -16.70
C ILE A 211 -6.95 1.67 -15.43
N GLN A 212 -6.59 0.77 -14.53
CA GLN A 212 -5.86 1.09 -13.29
C GLN A 212 -4.47 0.48 -13.39
N PRO A 213 -3.40 1.26 -13.23
CA PRO A 213 -2.04 0.71 -13.15
C PRO A 213 -1.92 -0.29 -12.00
N GLU A 214 -1.04 -1.26 -12.17
CA GLU A 214 -0.76 -2.29 -11.17
C GLU A 214 -2.02 -3.02 -10.65
N SER A 215 -2.97 -3.30 -11.55
CA SER A 215 -4.20 -4.02 -11.24
C SER A 215 -4.61 -4.99 -12.32
N TYR A 216 -5.32 -6.04 -11.93
CA TYR A 216 -5.72 -7.13 -12.82
C TYR A 216 -7.17 -6.97 -13.24
N SER A 217 -7.39 -6.61 -14.53
CA SER A 217 -8.73 -6.29 -15.06
C SER A 217 -9.65 -7.50 -15.24
N LEU A 218 -9.12 -8.73 -15.33
CA LEU A 218 -9.90 -9.95 -15.49
C LEU A 218 -10.12 -10.71 -14.17
N MET A 219 -9.56 -10.22 -13.08
CA MET A 219 -9.64 -10.85 -11.77
C MET A 219 -10.80 -10.28 -10.95
N ASN A 220 -11.42 -11.11 -10.12
CA ASN A 220 -12.41 -10.67 -9.13
C ASN A 220 -11.73 -10.29 -7.81
N ALA A 221 -12.37 -9.41 -7.04
CA ALA A 221 -11.88 -9.06 -5.72
C ALA A 221 -11.85 -10.30 -4.80
N MET A 222 -10.74 -10.52 -4.10
CA MET A 222 -10.51 -11.67 -3.20
C MET A 222 -10.58 -13.04 -3.90
N GLU A 223 -10.38 -13.11 -5.22
CA GLU A 223 -10.32 -14.39 -5.94
C GLU A 223 -9.07 -15.20 -5.52
N PHE A 224 -7.98 -14.51 -5.25
CA PHE A 224 -6.75 -15.09 -4.73
C PHE A 224 -6.37 -14.45 -3.40
N MET A 225 -5.90 -15.29 -2.47
CA MET A 225 -5.39 -14.90 -1.16
C MET A 225 -4.14 -15.73 -0.91
N ASN A 226 -3.00 -15.08 -0.94
CA ASN A 226 -1.70 -15.75 -0.97
C ASN A 226 -0.85 -15.37 0.24
N ASP A 227 0.03 -16.25 0.64
CA ASP A 227 1.11 -15.96 1.59
C ASP A 227 2.40 -15.54 0.89
N GLU A 228 2.53 -15.85 -0.42
CA GLU A 228 3.64 -15.38 -1.27
C GLU A 228 3.14 -15.05 -2.67
N TYR A 229 3.81 -14.09 -3.33
CA TYR A 229 3.53 -13.71 -4.70
C TYR A 229 4.76 -13.13 -5.39
N ASP A 230 4.77 -13.25 -6.70
CA ASP A 230 5.54 -12.41 -7.62
C ASP A 230 4.62 -11.82 -8.68
N SER A 231 4.89 -10.58 -9.07
CA SER A 231 4.12 -9.87 -10.08
C SER A 231 5.04 -9.15 -11.05
N TRP A 232 4.63 -9.18 -12.31
CA TRP A 232 5.36 -8.57 -13.41
C TRP A 232 4.38 -7.73 -14.20
N ASP A 233 4.62 -6.42 -14.26
CA ASP A 233 3.89 -5.49 -15.10
C ASP A 233 4.88 -4.94 -16.14
N VAL A 234 4.61 -5.25 -17.40
CA VAL A 234 5.46 -4.86 -18.53
C VAL A 234 4.58 -4.20 -19.57
N THR A 235 4.71 -2.88 -19.71
CA THR A 235 3.88 -2.09 -20.62
C THR A 235 4.77 -1.42 -21.66
N TYR A 236 4.50 -1.67 -22.95
CA TYR A 236 5.20 -1.08 -24.10
C TYR A 236 4.39 0.09 -24.69
N PHE A 237 5.10 1.19 -25.04
CA PHE A 237 4.53 2.39 -25.64
C PHE A 237 5.30 2.81 -26.90
#